data_0192da409da8d1a6767e2df3a5357772
#
_entry.id   0192da409da8d1a6767e2df3a5357772
#
_cell.length_a   1.000
_cell.length_b   1.000
_cell.length_c   1.000
_cell.angle_alpha   90.00
_cell.angle_beta   90.00
_cell.angle_gamma   90.00
#
_symmetry.space_group_name_H-M   'P 1'
#
loop_
_entity.id
_entity.type
_entity.pdbx_description
1 polymer ?
#
loop_
_entity_poly.entity_id
_entity_poly.type
_entity_poly.pdbx_seq_one_letter_code
_entity_poly.pdbx_strand_id
1 'polypeptide(L)'
;GGILIQSGLGNLNTGSMTATVSYPKTFPTKCCVVQLTPNNYYGYWSKGDVLTIKSFTNSSCTVELVGTPPVNTRSEFFWLAIGY
;
A
#
# COMPACT_ATOMS: atom_id res chain seq x y z
N GLY A 1 19.96 16.33 4.72
CA GLY A 1 19.05 15.94 3.72
C GLY A 1 17.77 16.75 3.68
N GLY A 2 16.92 16.38 2.86
CA GLY A 2 15.60 16.95 2.69
C GLY A 2 14.53 15.89 2.82
N ILE A 3 13.32 16.29 2.56
CA ILE A 3 12.18 15.38 2.53
C ILE A 3 12.24 14.55 1.25
N LEU A 4 12.04 13.25 1.38
CA LEU A 4 11.91 12.32 0.27
C LEU A 4 10.46 11.85 0.20
N ILE A 5 9.84 12.02 -0.96
CA ILE A 5 8.47 11.58 -1.23
C ILE A 5 8.54 10.49 -2.30
N GLN A 6 7.91 9.36 -2.01
CA GLN A 6 7.84 8.24 -2.94
C GLN A 6 6.39 7.80 -3.09
N SER A 7 6.04 7.32 -4.26
CA SER A 7 4.68 6.85 -4.53
C SER A 7 4.69 5.77 -5.60
N GLY A 8 3.59 5.05 -5.71
CA GLY A 8 3.44 4.02 -6.72
C GLY A 8 2.13 3.29 -6.61
N LEU A 9 2.05 2.18 -7.34
CA LEU A 9 0.93 1.27 -7.32
C LEU A 9 1.31 0.01 -6.58
N GLY A 10 0.40 -0.48 -5.76
CA GLY A 10 0.48 -1.80 -5.16
C GLY A 10 -0.71 -2.64 -5.60
N ASN A 11 -0.68 -3.92 -5.27
CA ASN A 11 -1.71 -4.86 -5.69
C ASN A 11 -1.91 -5.95 -4.65
N LEU A 12 -3.17 -6.25 -4.36
CA LEU A 12 -3.57 -7.43 -3.60
C LEU A 12 -3.99 -8.51 -4.59
N ASN A 13 -3.33 -9.65 -4.53
CA ASN A 13 -3.65 -10.77 -5.39
C ASN A 13 -4.92 -11.50 -4.92
N THR A 14 -5.53 -12.26 -5.80
CA THR A 14 -6.74 -13.04 -5.51
C THR A 14 -6.55 -13.87 -4.24
N GLY A 15 -7.46 -13.73 -3.29
CA GLY A 15 -7.45 -14.44 -2.03
C GLY A 15 -6.44 -13.93 -1.01
N SER A 16 -5.61 -12.97 -1.34
CA SER A 16 -4.58 -12.44 -0.45
C SER A 16 -5.08 -11.23 0.31
N MET A 17 -4.96 -11.28 1.63
CA MET A 17 -5.39 -10.18 2.51
C MET A 17 -4.24 -9.23 2.84
N THR A 18 -3.03 -9.53 2.41
CA THR A 18 -1.86 -8.69 2.66
C THR A 18 -1.02 -8.55 1.40
N ALA A 19 -0.28 -7.44 1.34
CA ALA A 19 0.70 -7.20 0.30
C ALA A 19 1.87 -6.42 0.88
N THR A 20 3.07 -6.68 0.37
CA THR A 20 4.25 -5.92 0.76
C THR A 20 4.65 -5.01 -0.40
N VAL A 21 4.86 -3.74 -0.09
CA VAL A 21 5.34 -2.73 -1.04
C VAL A 21 6.77 -2.39 -0.66
N SER A 22 7.70 -2.63 -1.58
CA SER A 22 9.09 -2.18 -1.43
C SER A 22 9.22 -0.81 -2.07
N TYR A 23 9.73 0.16 -1.32
CA TYR A 23 9.92 1.50 -1.87
C TYR A 23 11.04 1.49 -2.91
N PRO A 24 10.96 2.31 -3.95
CA PRO A 24 12.04 2.43 -4.94
C PRO A 24 13.38 2.79 -4.30
N LYS A 25 13.35 3.54 -3.21
CA LYS A 25 14.54 3.94 -2.47
C LYS A 25 14.29 3.79 -0.97
N THR A 26 15.25 3.22 -0.26
CA THR A 26 15.20 3.18 1.21
C THR A 26 15.35 4.61 1.77
N PHE A 27 14.47 4.98 2.70
CA PHE A 27 14.63 6.24 3.41
C PHE A 27 15.91 6.20 4.24
N PRO A 28 16.84 7.15 4.04
CA PRO A 28 18.14 7.10 4.74
C PRO A 28 18.02 7.14 6.25
N THR A 29 17.05 7.87 6.78
CA THR A 29 16.88 8.04 8.21
C THR A 29 15.58 7.47 8.72
N LYS A 30 14.44 7.88 8.15
CA LYS A 30 13.14 7.47 8.67
C LYS A 30 12.03 7.61 7.63
N CYS A 31 11.19 6.58 7.54
CA CYS A 31 9.89 6.69 6.90
C CYS A 31 8.90 7.21 7.95
N CYS A 32 8.34 8.40 7.73
CA CYS A 32 7.47 9.05 8.70
C CYS A 32 6.00 8.74 8.49
N VAL A 33 5.57 8.63 7.23
CA VAL A 33 4.16 8.49 6.89
C VAL A 33 4.03 7.57 5.69
N VAL A 34 3.01 6.72 5.74
CA VAL A 34 2.55 5.96 4.57
C VAL A 34 1.05 6.14 4.47
N GLN A 35 0.58 6.46 3.27
CA GLN A 35 -0.84 6.60 2.96
C GLN A 35 -1.22 5.68 1.82
N LEU A 36 -2.44 5.17 1.87
CA LEU A 36 -2.97 4.22 0.90
C LEU A 36 -4.31 4.71 0.39
N THR A 37 -4.56 4.52 -0.89
CA THR A 37 -5.84 4.83 -1.51
C THR A 37 -6.21 3.69 -2.45
N PRO A 38 -7.29 2.95 -2.19
CA PRO A 38 -7.77 1.93 -3.12
C PRO A 38 -8.11 2.56 -4.47
N ASN A 39 -7.66 1.92 -5.55
CA ASN A 39 -8.05 2.32 -6.89
C ASN A 39 -9.21 1.45 -7.34
N ASN A 40 -10.40 2.02 -7.33
CA ASN A 40 -11.61 1.30 -7.72
C ASN A 40 -12.05 1.57 -9.16
N TYR A 41 -11.11 2.01 -10.01
CA TYR A 41 -11.41 2.29 -11.41
C TYR A 41 -12.01 1.08 -12.13
N TYR A 42 -11.53 -0.12 -11.82
CA TYR A 42 -12.02 -1.36 -12.41
C TYR A 42 -13.16 -2.02 -11.63
N GLY A 43 -13.58 -1.44 -10.51
CA GLY A 43 -14.65 -2.00 -9.68
C GLY A 43 -14.31 -3.25 -8.91
N TYR A 44 -13.03 -3.51 -8.64
CA TYR A 44 -12.58 -4.72 -7.96
C TYR A 44 -12.64 -4.63 -6.42
N TRP A 45 -12.84 -3.45 -5.89
CA TRP A 45 -12.98 -3.27 -4.45
C TRP A 45 -14.43 -3.46 -4.04
N SER A 46 -14.67 -4.18 -2.94
CA SER A 46 -16.00 -4.41 -2.41
C SER A 46 -16.40 -3.31 -1.44
N LYS A 47 -17.70 -3.06 -1.35
CA LYS A 47 -18.23 -2.10 -0.38
C LYS A 47 -17.84 -2.54 1.04
N GLY A 48 -17.33 -1.62 1.83
CA GLY A 48 -16.89 -1.89 3.20
C GLY A 48 -15.46 -2.37 3.34
N ASP A 49 -14.74 -2.59 2.23
CA ASP A 49 -13.33 -2.91 2.30
C ASP A 49 -12.55 -1.73 2.90
N VAL A 50 -11.63 -2.04 3.80
CA VAL A 50 -10.74 -1.07 4.42
C VAL A 50 -9.31 -1.53 4.20
N LEU A 51 -8.50 -0.65 3.65
CA LEU A 51 -7.08 -0.90 3.43
C LEU A 51 -6.30 -0.23 4.55
N THR A 52 -5.49 -1.01 5.25
CA THR A 52 -4.74 -0.54 6.41
C THR A 52 -3.26 -0.81 6.25
N ILE A 53 -2.45 -0.10 7.02
CA ILE A 53 -1.02 -0.36 7.10
C ILE A 53 -0.78 -1.24 8.31
N LYS A 54 -0.34 -2.49 8.05
CA LYS A 54 -0.04 -3.44 9.11
C LYS A 54 1.29 -3.11 9.78
N SER A 55 2.27 -2.75 8.97
CA SER A 55 3.61 -2.37 9.45
C SER A 55 4.34 -1.60 8.36
N PHE A 56 5.35 -0.85 8.76
CA PHE A 56 6.22 -0.20 7.79
C PHE A 56 7.62 -0.02 8.37
N THR A 57 8.59 0.01 7.47
CA THR A 57 10.01 0.22 7.76
C THR A 57 10.54 1.34 6.88
N ASN A 58 11.85 1.58 6.94
CA ASN A 58 12.48 2.56 6.05
C ASN A 58 12.57 2.10 4.59
N SER A 59 12.33 0.82 4.32
CA SER A 59 12.47 0.25 2.98
C SER A 59 11.19 -0.31 2.39
N SER A 60 10.17 -0.58 3.22
CA SER A 60 8.93 -1.23 2.75
C SER A 60 7.77 -0.99 3.70
N CYS A 61 6.57 -1.28 3.22
CA CYS A 61 5.40 -1.38 4.09
C CYS A 61 4.60 -2.64 3.78
N THR A 62 3.91 -3.15 4.79
CA THR A 62 2.96 -4.24 4.63
C THR A 62 1.56 -3.68 4.77
N VAL A 63 0.75 -3.94 3.76
CA VAL A 63 -0.63 -3.48 3.66
C VAL A 63 -1.55 -4.63 4.00
N GLU A 64 -2.63 -4.36 4.72
CA GLU A 64 -3.61 -5.36 5.08
C GLU A 64 -5.01 -4.92 4.68
N LEU A 65 -5.73 -5.80 4.01
CA LEU A 65 -7.14 -5.61 3.70
C LEU A 65 -7.98 -6.13 4.85
N VAL A 66 -8.88 -5.31 5.35
CA VAL A 66 -9.94 -5.70 6.27
C VAL A 66 -11.24 -5.66 5.48
N GLY A 67 -11.82 -6.83 5.23
CA GLY A 67 -13.02 -6.93 4.40
C GLY A 67 -13.06 -8.23 3.63
N THR A 68 -13.60 -8.18 2.41
CA THR A 68 -13.77 -9.34 1.56
C THR A 68 -12.47 -9.68 0.83
N PRO A 69 -11.99 -10.94 0.87
CA PRO A 69 -10.82 -11.33 0.11
C PRO A 69 -10.98 -10.99 -1.38
N PRO A 70 -9.93 -10.50 -2.05
CA PRO A 70 -10.01 -10.18 -3.48
C PRO A 70 -10.37 -11.41 -4.30
N VAL A 71 -11.32 -11.25 -5.22
CA VAL A 71 -11.73 -12.31 -6.15
C VAL A 71 -11.15 -12.09 -7.54
N ASN A 72 -10.56 -10.94 -7.78
CA ASN A 72 -9.92 -10.57 -9.04
C ASN A 72 -8.41 -10.48 -8.83
N THR A 73 -7.67 -10.55 -9.92
CA THR A 73 -6.22 -10.53 -9.88
C THR A 73 -5.64 -9.15 -9.56
N ARG A 74 -6.49 -8.11 -9.54
CA ARG A 74 -6.02 -6.73 -9.39
C ARG A 74 -6.90 -5.89 -8.48
N SER A 75 -6.76 -6.06 -7.20
CA SER A 75 -7.21 -5.04 -6.26
C SER A 75 -6.06 -4.06 -6.07
N GLU A 76 -5.99 -3.08 -6.96
CA GLU A 76 -4.90 -2.10 -7.00
C GLU A 76 -5.11 -0.99 -5.99
N PHE A 77 -4.02 -0.46 -5.48
CA PHE A 77 -4.06 0.71 -4.61
C PHE A 77 -2.87 1.62 -4.91
N PHE A 78 -3.08 2.91 -4.70
CA PHE A 78 -1.99 3.87 -4.71
C PHE A 78 -1.38 3.95 -3.31
N TRP A 79 -0.07 4.08 -3.26
CA TRP A 79 0.63 4.31 -1.99
C TRP A 79 1.49 5.56 -2.10
N LEU A 80 1.66 6.22 -0.96
CA LEU A 80 2.49 7.41 -0.82
C LEU A 80 3.27 7.27 0.47
N ALA A 81 4.59 7.39 0.40
CA ALA A 81 5.47 7.33 1.56
C ALA A 81 6.32 8.59 1.63
N ILE A 82 6.42 9.16 2.82
CA ILE A 82 7.14 10.41 3.07
C ILE A 82 8.11 10.19 4.23
N GLY A 83 9.32 10.65 4.06
CA GLY A 83 10.35 10.54 5.08
C GLY A 83 11.61 11.30 4.70
N TYR A 84 12.71 10.88 5.25
CA TYR A 84 14.00 11.53 5.00
C TYR A 84 15.16 10.58 5.31
#